data_a420c94f7490c5e851a40cc2937eb2f2
#
_entry.id   a420c94f7490c5e851a40cc2937eb2f2
#
_cell.length_a   1.000
_cell.length_b   1.000
_cell.length_c   1.000
_cell.angle_alpha   90.00
_cell.angle_beta   90.00
_cell.angle_gamma   90.00
#
_symmetry.space_group_name_H-M   'P 1'
#
loop_
_entity.id
_entity.type
_entity.pdbx_description
1 polymer ?
#
loop_
_entity_poly.entity_id
_entity_poly.type
_entity_poly.pdbx_seq_one_letter_code
_entity_poly.pdbx_strand_id
1 'polypeptide(L)'
;MSHLYPLIRRKFSCLGYSLVLASALLGTSQMTSAGAAVDQLSDCLVKSTTAADKTTVLQWTYAALSVHPDLKVFSNVSAEQKDQLDQKLAQVLQRIIIDQCSAQTKNVIQSEGLQAVGQSFQQLGQSAGEDIVKDPAVKQQLQGTLRYIDLNKVAMTFLTPGVLGKIGL
;
A
#
# COMPACT_ATOMS: atom_id res chain seq x y z
N MET A 1 -27.46 -11.27 -71.30
CA MET A 1 -26.77 -12.47 -71.73
C MET A 1 -26.09 -13.04 -70.50
N SER A 2 -26.80 -13.84 -69.75
CA SER A 2 -26.91 -15.32 -69.79
C SER A 2 -25.61 -16.02 -69.45
N HIS A 3 -25.55 -16.66 -68.37
CA HIS A 3 -25.40 -18.09 -68.05
C HIS A 3 -24.73 -18.22 -66.64
N LEU A 4 -25.38 -18.76 -65.69
CA LEU A 4 -25.69 -20.17 -65.36
C LEU A 4 -24.67 -20.74 -64.33
N TYR A 5 -25.23 -21.14 -63.21
CA TYR A 5 -24.70 -21.98 -62.12
C TYR A 5 -24.19 -23.36 -62.58
N PRO A 6 -23.38 -24.06 -61.77
CA PRO A 6 -24.06 -24.94 -60.82
C PRO A 6 -23.39 -25.17 -59.49
N LEU A 7 -24.26 -25.47 -58.55
CA LEU A 7 -24.14 -26.12 -57.25
C LEU A 7 -23.15 -27.30 -57.23
N ILE A 8 -22.26 -27.31 -56.24
CA ILE A 8 -21.70 -28.55 -55.71
C ILE A 8 -21.95 -28.57 -54.20
N ARG A 9 -22.95 -29.39 -53.82
CA ARG A 9 -23.15 -29.91 -52.47
C ARG A 9 -21.94 -30.79 -52.12
N ARG A 10 -21.25 -30.49 -51.02
CA ARG A 10 -20.47 -31.51 -50.31
C ARG A 10 -20.86 -31.43 -48.86
N LYS A 11 -21.65 -32.46 -48.48
CA LYS A 11 -21.83 -32.90 -47.08
C LYS A 11 -20.48 -33.40 -46.56
N PHE A 12 -20.00 -32.80 -45.50
CA PHE A 12 -19.08 -33.45 -44.59
C PHE A 12 -19.54 -33.21 -43.15
N SER A 13 -20.13 -34.26 -42.71
CA SER A 13 -20.06 -34.97 -41.44
C SER A 13 -19.58 -34.17 -40.24
N CYS A 14 -20.55 -33.99 -39.29
CA CYS A 14 -20.28 -33.74 -37.88
C CYS A 14 -19.40 -34.85 -37.35
N LEU A 15 -18.36 -34.55 -36.65
CA LEU A 15 -17.96 -35.08 -35.32
C LEU A 15 -16.58 -34.51 -34.93
N GLY A 16 -16.53 -33.87 -33.78
CA GLY A 16 -15.27 -33.84 -33.07
C GLY A 16 -14.47 -32.55 -33.04
N TYR A 17 -15.04 -31.42 -32.60
CA TYR A 17 -14.22 -30.33 -32.04
C TYR A 17 -15.05 -29.47 -31.10
N SER A 18 -15.53 -30.09 -30.04
CA SER A 18 -16.20 -29.39 -28.93
C SER A 18 -15.50 -29.75 -27.62
N LEU A 19 -14.25 -29.40 -27.44
CA LEU A 19 -13.56 -29.57 -26.16
C LEU A 19 -12.19 -28.85 -26.12
N VAL A 20 -12.09 -27.59 -26.49
CA VAL A 20 -10.94 -26.73 -26.10
C VAL A 20 -11.36 -25.27 -26.17
N LEU A 21 -12.24 -24.82 -25.31
CA LEU A 21 -12.48 -23.37 -25.10
C LEU A 21 -13.09 -23.08 -23.72
N ALA A 22 -12.59 -23.77 -22.69
CA ALA A 22 -13.02 -23.50 -21.29
C ALA A 22 -11.81 -23.43 -20.35
N SER A 23 -10.75 -22.73 -20.70
CA SER A 23 -9.59 -22.58 -19.80
C SER A 23 -8.82 -21.27 -20.04
N ALA A 24 -9.50 -20.13 -19.99
CA ALA A 24 -8.82 -18.83 -20.05
C ALA A 24 -9.59 -17.72 -19.31
N LEU A 25 -10.15 -18.01 -18.15
CA LEU A 25 -10.69 -16.96 -17.26
C LEU A 25 -10.35 -17.26 -15.78
N LEU A 26 -9.20 -17.83 -15.52
CA LEU A 26 -8.53 -17.62 -14.24
C LEU A 26 -7.74 -16.33 -14.40
N GLY A 27 -8.43 -15.22 -14.24
CA GLY A 27 -7.82 -13.94 -13.96
C GLY A 27 -6.97 -14.14 -12.71
N THR A 28 -5.68 -14.41 -12.90
CA THR A 28 -4.68 -14.24 -11.86
C THR A 28 -4.77 -12.77 -11.47
N SER A 29 -5.41 -12.48 -10.33
CA SER A 29 -5.16 -11.26 -9.61
C SER A 29 -3.65 -11.23 -9.41
N GLN A 30 -2.94 -10.58 -10.30
CA GLN A 30 -1.57 -10.19 -10.04
C GLN A 30 -1.68 -9.21 -8.86
N MET A 31 -1.58 -9.73 -7.63
CA MET A 31 -0.96 -8.97 -6.58
C MET A 31 0.33 -8.48 -7.23
N THR A 32 0.43 -7.19 -7.49
CA THR A 32 1.68 -6.55 -7.86
C THR A 32 2.60 -6.77 -6.67
N SER A 33 3.28 -7.90 -6.66
CA SER A 33 4.40 -8.14 -5.78
C SER A 33 5.38 -7.02 -6.09
N ALA A 34 5.74 -6.24 -5.10
CA ALA A 34 6.89 -5.35 -5.23
C ALA A 34 8.02 -6.20 -5.81
N GLY A 35 8.77 -5.66 -6.78
CA GLY A 35 9.86 -6.42 -7.38
C GLY A 35 10.91 -6.79 -6.34
N ALA A 36 11.68 -7.84 -6.59
CA ALA A 36 12.69 -8.30 -5.64
C ALA A 36 13.70 -7.21 -5.23
N ALA A 37 13.97 -6.25 -6.12
CA ALA A 37 14.85 -5.13 -5.80
C ALA A 37 14.17 -4.13 -4.84
N VAL A 38 12.87 -3.88 -5.00
CA VAL A 38 12.06 -3.06 -4.08
C VAL A 38 12.04 -3.69 -2.69
N ASP A 39 11.84 -5.01 -2.58
CA ASP A 39 11.85 -5.71 -1.29
C ASP A 39 13.21 -5.59 -0.58
N GLN A 40 14.32 -5.77 -1.32
CA GLN A 40 15.67 -5.64 -0.78
C GLN A 40 15.96 -4.20 -0.30
N LEU A 41 15.50 -3.20 -1.02
CA LEU A 41 15.64 -1.82 -0.58
C LEU A 41 14.75 -1.53 0.65
N SER A 42 13.50 -2.01 0.67
CA SER A 42 12.60 -1.90 1.81
C SER A 42 13.24 -2.46 3.09
N ASP A 43 13.80 -3.66 3.00
CA ASP A 43 14.51 -4.31 4.11
C ASP A 43 15.72 -3.49 4.59
N CYS A 44 16.50 -2.93 3.65
CA CYS A 44 17.62 -2.07 3.99
C CYS A 44 17.15 -0.80 4.70
N LEU A 45 16.11 -0.12 4.17
CA LEU A 45 15.53 1.09 4.76
C LEU A 45 15.08 0.83 6.21
N VAL A 46 14.31 -0.24 6.43
CA VAL A 46 13.82 -0.59 7.78
C VAL A 46 14.98 -0.85 8.75
N LYS A 47 15.99 -1.63 8.33
CA LYS A 47 17.16 -1.96 9.17
C LYS A 47 18.05 -0.76 9.46
N SER A 48 18.11 0.21 8.54
CA SER A 48 18.96 1.41 8.65
C SER A 48 18.27 2.56 9.39
N THR A 49 16.97 2.45 9.67
CA THR A 49 16.19 3.49 10.34
C THR A 49 16.23 3.29 11.85
N THR A 50 16.78 4.27 12.57
CA THR A 50 16.84 4.28 14.03
C THR A 50 15.54 4.80 14.66
N ALA A 51 15.39 4.66 15.98
CA ALA A 51 14.26 5.24 16.73
C ALA A 51 14.24 6.78 16.61
N ALA A 52 15.40 7.43 16.61
CA ALA A 52 15.50 8.88 16.43
C ALA A 52 15.06 9.31 15.03
N ASP A 53 15.38 8.53 14.00
CA ASP A 53 14.92 8.79 12.63
C ASP A 53 13.40 8.68 12.51
N LYS A 54 12.80 7.67 13.12
CA LYS A 54 11.33 7.51 13.18
C LYS A 54 10.67 8.72 13.85
N THR A 55 11.25 9.22 14.93
CA THR A 55 10.78 10.46 15.58
C THR A 55 10.86 11.65 14.64
N THR A 56 11.96 11.80 13.90
CA THR A 56 12.13 12.87 12.91
C THR A 56 11.06 12.78 11.81
N VAL A 57 10.82 11.58 11.27
CA VAL A 57 9.78 11.35 10.26
C VAL A 57 8.39 11.70 10.81
N LEU A 58 8.07 11.28 12.03
CA LEU A 58 6.78 11.58 12.67
C LEU A 58 6.57 13.09 12.85
N GLN A 59 7.57 13.80 13.38
CA GLN A 59 7.51 15.25 13.58
C GLN A 59 7.38 15.99 12.25
N TRP A 60 8.14 15.59 11.25
CA TRP A 60 8.05 16.15 9.91
C TRP A 60 6.68 15.90 9.27
N THR A 61 6.14 14.69 9.38
CA THR A 61 4.80 14.35 8.87
C THR A 61 3.73 15.24 9.50
N TYR A 62 3.79 15.43 10.83
CA TYR A 62 2.88 16.35 11.51
C TYR A 62 3.01 17.78 11.00
N ALA A 63 4.24 18.27 10.83
CA ALA A 63 4.49 19.62 10.31
C ALA A 63 4.01 19.77 8.87
N ALA A 64 4.20 18.76 8.02
CA ALA A 64 3.69 18.76 6.65
C ALA A 64 2.15 18.76 6.61
N LEU A 65 1.50 17.94 7.43
CA LEU A 65 0.04 17.93 7.54
C LEU A 65 -0.52 19.23 8.12
N SER A 66 0.24 19.93 8.97
CA SER A 66 -0.18 21.18 9.61
C SER A 66 -0.50 22.34 8.64
N VAL A 67 -0.04 22.25 7.39
CA VAL A 67 -0.34 23.27 6.35
C VAL A 67 -1.66 22.99 5.63
N HIS A 68 -2.24 21.78 5.79
CA HIS A 68 -3.53 21.46 5.18
C HIS A 68 -4.63 22.38 5.74
N PRO A 69 -5.52 22.96 4.92
CA PRO A 69 -6.55 23.90 5.36
C PRO A 69 -7.36 23.44 6.55
N ASP A 70 -7.81 22.17 6.54
CA ASP A 70 -8.66 21.59 7.58
C ASP A 70 -7.90 21.27 8.89
N LEU A 71 -6.58 21.15 8.84
CA LEU A 71 -5.74 20.82 9.99
C LEU A 71 -5.02 22.05 10.57
N LYS A 72 -4.90 23.13 9.80
CA LYS A 72 -4.19 24.35 10.20
C LYS A 72 -4.72 24.93 11.50
N VAL A 73 -6.03 24.83 11.76
CA VAL A 73 -6.67 25.36 12.96
C VAL A 73 -6.27 24.63 14.25
N PHE A 74 -5.72 23.41 14.12
CA PHE A 74 -5.27 22.57 15.25
C PHE A 74 -3.75 22.62 15.47
N SER A 75 -3.03 23.44 14.70
CA SER A 75 -1.56 23.42 14.69
C SER A 75 -0.95 24.80 14.77
N ASN A 76 0.14 24.93 15.54
CA ASN A 76 0.94 26.14 15.70
C ASN A 76 2.41 25.93 15.29
N VAL A 77 2.67 25.10 14.26
CA VAL A 77 4.04 24.84 13.78
C VAL A 77 4.55 26.07 13.02
N SER A 78 5.62 26.73 13.49
CA SER A 78 6.19 27.91 12.85
C SER A 78 6.93 27.56 11.54
N ALA A 79 7.21 28.58 10.72
CA ALA A 79 7.97 28.42 9.48
C ALA A 79 9.40 27.90 9.76
N GLU A 80 10.05 28.44 10.80
CA GLU A 80 11.38 28.03 11.23
C GLU A 80 11.41 26.58 11.68
N GLN A 81 10.38 26.12 12.43
CA GLN A 81 10.25 24.73 12.86
C GLN A 81 10.10 23.79 11.65
N LYS A 82 9.32 24.19 10.64
CA LYS A 82 9.18 23.40 9.40
C LYS A 82 10.50 23.30 8.67
N ASP A 83 11.22 24.39 8.48
CA ASP A 83 12.51 24.40 7.82
C ASP A 83 13.53 23.50 8.56
N GLN A 84 13.58 23.56 9.89
CA GLN A 84 14.43 22.69 10.68
C GLN A 84 14.07 21.20 10.52
N LEU A 85 12.78 20.88 10.43
CA LEU A 85 12.32 19.51 10.23
C LEU A 85 12.62 19.01 8.81
N ASP A 86 12.49 19.87 7.80
CA ASP A 86 12.86 19.58 6.42
C ASP A 86 14.37 19.24 6.33
N GLN A 87 15.22 20.08 6.95
CA GLN A 87 16.67 19.83 6.99
C GLN A 87 17.02 18.52 7.69
N LYS A 88 16.42 18.24 8.85
CA LYS A 88 16.64 16.99 9.59
C LYS A 88 16.21 15.78 8.78
N LEU A 89 15.02 15.82 8.17
CA LEU A 89 14.55 14.71 7.33
C LEU A 89 15.47 14.50 6.13
N ALA A 90 15.92 15.58 5.46
CA ALA A 90 16.84 15.50 4.33
C ALA A 90 18.16 14.80 4.74
N GLN A 91 18.72 15.10 5.90
CA GLN A 91 19.92 14.44 6.44
C GLN A 91 19.67 12.95 6.69
N VAL A 92 18.52 12.58 7.28
CA VAL A 92 18.15 11.18 7.50
C VAL A 92 18.06 10.43 6.17
N LEU A 93 17.36 11.00 5.18
CA LEU A 93 17.18 10.39 3.87
C LEU A 93 18.50 10.24 3.12
N GLN A 94 19.37 11.26 3.13
CA GLN A 94 20.69 11.18 2.51
C GLN A 94 21.52 10.06 3.13
N ARG A 95 21.61 10.01 4.45
CA ARG A 95 22.35 8.97 5.17
C ARG A 95 21.84 7.56 4.83
N ILE A 96 20.52 7.36 4.86
CA ILE A 96 19.95 6.03 4.63
C ILE A 96 20.06 5.63 3.15
N ILE A 97 19.65 6.49 2.22
CA ILE A 97 19.55 6.14 0.80
C ILE A 97 20.94 6.12 0.15
N ILE A 98 21.80 7.11 0.47
CA ILE A 98 23.08 7.32 -0.23
C ILE A 98 24.20 6.55 0.47
N ASP A 99 24.27 6.61 1.80
CA ASP A 99 25.41 6.03 2.52
C ASP A 99 25.18 4.57 2.90
N GLN A 100 23.98 4.21 3.39
CA GLN A 100 23.71 2.89 3.95
C GLN A 100 23.07 1.91 2.96
N CYS A 101 22.15 2.38 2.11
CA CYS A 101 21.40 1.54 1.17
C CYS A 101 21.71 1.87 -0.31
N SER A 102 22.88 2.43 -0.62
CA SER A 102 23.22 2.90 -1.97
C SER A 102 23.18 1.79 -3.02
N ALA A 103 23.67 0.60 -2.68
CA ALA A 103 23.67 -0.54 -3.61
C ALA A 103 22.26 -0.99 -3.96
N GLN A 104 21.38 -1.12 -2.97
CA GLN A 104 19.99 -1.49 -3.16
C GLN A 104 19.20 -0.40 -3.91
N THR A 105 19.44 0.87 -3.56
CA THR A 105 18.83 2.01 -4.25
C THR A 105 19.22 2.03 -5.72
N LYS A 106 20.49 1.85 -6.04
CA LYS A 106 20.98 1.75 -7.42
C LYS A 106 20.34 0.58 -8.15
N ASN A 107 20.24 -0.58 -7.51
CA ASN A 107 19.61 -1.76 -8.09
C ASN A 107 18.15 -1.51 -8.45
N VAL A 108 17.35 -0.93 -7.54
CA VAL A 108 15.94 -0.58 -7.80
C VAL A 108 15.83 0.38 -8.98
N ILE A 109 16.64 1.44 -9.03
CA ILE A 109 16.60 2.42 -10.12
C ILE A 109 16.91 1.76 -11.47
N GLN A 110 17.88 0.84 -11.50
CA GLN A 110 18.30 0.18 -12.73
C GLN A 110 17.33 -0.90 -13.22
N SER A 111 16.71 -1.66 -12.30
CA SER A 111 15.83 -2.79 -12.65
C SER A 111 14.35 -2.40 -12.77
N GLU A 112 13.87 -1.46 -11.94
CA GLU A 112 12.46 -1.16 -11.78
C GLU A 112 12.11 0.32 -11.97
N GLY A 113 13.12 1.17 -12.12
CA GLY A 113 12.99 2.61 -12.34
C GLY A 113 12.91 3.46 -11.08
N LEU A 114 13.06 4.77 -11.24
CA LEU A 114 13.13 5.72 -10.11
C LEU A 114 11.88 5.72 -9.24
N GLN A 115 10.70 5.52 -9.84
CA GLN A 115 9.42 5.52 -9.10
C GLN A 115 9.33 4.36 -8.11
N ALA A 116 9.98 3.24 -8.38
CA ALA A 116 10.00 2.06 -7.52
C ALA A 116 10.74 2.33 -6.19
N VAL A 117 11.65 3.29 -6.15
CA VAL A 117 12.28 3.74 -4.90
C VAL A 117 11.21 4.22 -3.90
N GLY A 118 10.20 4.97 -4.38
CA GLY A 118 9.08 5.40 -3.54
C GLY A 118 8.29 4.24 -2.93
N GLN A 119 8.12 3.16 -3.69
CA GLN A 119 7.42 1.95 -3.20
C GLN A 119 8.19 1.27 -2.06
N SER A 120 9.53 1.32 -2.08
CA SER A 120 10.37 0.76 -1.02
C SER A 120 10.16 1.44 0.34
N PHE A 121 9.64 2.66 0.39
CA PHE A 121 9.29 3.34 1.64
C PHE A 121 7.95 2.91 2.25
N GLN A 122 7.13 2.14 1.52
CA GLN A 122 5.82 1.72 2.02
C GLN A 122 5.94 0.87 3.28
N GLN A 123 6.86 -0.10 3.30
CA GLN A 123 7.09 -0.96 4.44
C GLN A 123 7.63 -0.18 5.65
N LEU A 124 8.51 0.79 5.39
CA LEU A 124 9.01 1.69 6.43
C LEU A 124 7.86 2.54 7.02
N GLY A 125 7.00 3.09 6.16
CA GLY A 125 5.81 3.83 6.59
C GLY A 125 4.85 2.98 7.42
N GLN A 126 4.62 1.73 7.03
CA GLN A 126 3.82 0.78 7.78
C GLN A 126 4.42 0.50 9.17
N SER A 127 5.73 0.22 9.25
CA SER A 127 6.42 0.00 10.53
C SER A 127 6.35 1.22 11.44
N ALA A 128 6.52 2.43 10.89
CA ALA A 128 6.39 3.67 11.65
C ALA A 128 4.94 3.89 12.14
N GLY A 129 3.94 3.59 11.31
CA GLY A 129 2.53 3.66 11.67
C GLY A 129 2.16 2.71 12.81
N GLU A 130 2.68 1.48 12.78
CA GLU A 130 2.49 0.52 13.86
C GLU A 130 3.07 1.02 15.19
N ASP A 131 4.24 1.64 15.17
CA ASP A 131 4.86 2.19 16.37
C ASP A 131 4.03 3.35 16.95
N ILE A 132 3.43 4.19 16.10
CA ILE A 132 2.54 5.28 16.52
C ILE A 132 1.31 4.73 17.25
N VAL A 133 0.62 3.73 16.71
CA VAL A 133 -0.58 3.18 17.35
C VAL A 133 -0.31 2.33 18.58
N LYS A 134 0.95 1.91 18.80
CA LYS A 134 1.40 1.23 20.03
C LYS A 134 1.66 2.20 21.17
N ASP A 135 1.86 3.49 20.87
CA ASP A 135 2.06 4.51 21.91
C ASP A 135 0.84 4.58 22.83
N PRO A 136 1.03 4.54 24.18
CA PRO A 136 -0.07 4.51 25.13
C PRO A 136 -1.01 5.71 25.04
N ALA A 137 -0.49 6.92 24.80
CA ALA A 137 -1.29 8.14 24.71
C ALA A 137 -2.13 8.14 23.43
N VAL A 138 -1.56 7.70 22.29
CA VAL A 138 -2.28 7.55 21.03
C VAL A 138 -3.36 6.49 21.16
N LYS A 139 -3.03 5.34 21.75
CA LYS A 139 -4.00 4.25 21.99
C LYS A 139 -5.17 4.72 22.86
N GLN A 140 -4.89 5.46 23.92
CA GLN A 140 -5.94 6.02 24.79
C GLN A 140 -6.84 6.99 24.01
N GLN A 141 -6.27 7.85 23.17
CA GLN A 141 -7.04 8.78 22.34
C GLN A 141 -7.94 8.03 21.35
N LEU A 142 -7.41 7.01 20.68
CA LEU A 142 -8.19 6.16 19.76
C LEU A 142 -9.33 5.44 20.48
N GLN A 143 -9.07 4.87 21.66
CA GLN A 143 -10.08 4.23 22.48
C GLN A 143 -11.17 5.21 22.96
N GLY A 144 -10.82 6.47 23.13
CA GLY A 144 -11.76 7.53 23.48
C GLY A 144 -12.93 7.66 22.49
N THR A 145 -12.66 7.39 21.21
CA THR A 145 -13.68 7.44 20.14
C THR A 145 -14.75 6.36 20.32
N LEU A 146 -14.40 5.20 20.90
CA LEU A 146 -15.34 4.08 21.11
C LEU A 146 -16.51 4.45 22.02
N ARG A 147 -16.34 5.44 22.89
CA ARG A 147 -17.40 5.93 23.79
C ARG A 147 -18.60 6.54 23.05
N TYR A 148 -18.38 6.96 21.80
CA TYR A 148 -19.40 7.59 20.95
C TYR A 148 -19.99 6.62 19.93
N ILE A 149 -19.54 5.37 19.93
CA ILE A 149 -20.06 4.32 19.04
C ILE A 149 -21.17 3.57 19.78
N ASP A 150 -22.35 3.48 19.16
CA ASP A 150 -23.45 2.65 19.66
C ASP A 150 -23.10 1.17 19.45
N LEU A 151 -22.49 0.57 20.48
CA LEU A 151 -22.08 -0.83 20.45
C LEU A 151 -23.24 -1.80 20.33
N ASN A 152 -24.44 -1.43 20.84
CA ASN A 152 -25.64 -2.26 20.69
C ASN A 152 -26.05 -2.32 19.22
N LYS A 153 -26.07 -1.17 18.54
CA LYS A 153 -26.36 -1.11 17.10
C LYS A 153 -25.32 -1.90 16.29
N VAL A 154 -24.05 -1.80 16.62
CA VAL A 154 -22.98 -2.61 16.00
C VAL A 154 -23.25 -4.10 16.21
N ALA A 155 -23.51 -4.52 17.45
CA ALA A 155 -23.79 -5.90 17.78
C ALA A 155 -25.02 -6.43 17.04
N MET A 156 -26.12 -5.69 17.05
CA MET A 156 -27.35 -6.10 16.33
C MET A 156 -27.16 -6.18 14.81
N THR A 157 -26.28 -5.36 14.26
CA THR A 157 -26.04 -5.34 12.80
C THR A 157 -25.12 -6.47 12.37
N PHE A 158 -24.06 -6.74 13.11
CA PHE A 158 -22.99 -7.63 12.69
C PHE A 158 -22.96 -8.98 13.40
N LEU A 159 -23.48 -9.10 14.63
CA LEU A 159 -23.51 -10.35 15.38
C LEU A 159 -24.80 -11.14 15.15
N THR A 160 -25.16 -11.34 13.89
CA THR A 160 -26.29 -12.22 13.54
C THR A 160 -25.91 -13.69 13.76
N PRO A 161 -26.89 -14.60 13.99
CA PRO A 161 -26.62 -16.03 14.20
C PRO A 161 -25.73 -16.66 13.11
N GLY A 162 -25.87 -16.22 11.86
CA GLY A 162 -25.05 -16.68 10.75
C GLY A 162 -23.60 -16.21 10.80
N VAL A 163 -23.33 -15.07 11.42
CA VAL A 163 -21.97 -14.54 11.63
C VAL A 163 -21.34 -15.19 12.85
N LEU A 164 -22.07 -15.36 13.94
CA LEU A 164 -21.60 -16.02 15.16
C LEU A 164 -21.13 -17.46 14.87
N GLY A 165 -21.86 -18.20 14.05
CA GLY A 165 -21.44 -19.54 13.62
C GLY A 165 -20.16 -19.57 12.78
N LYS A 166 -19.80 -18.46 12.07
CA LYS A 166 -18.55 -18.37 11.29
C LYS A 166 -17.33 -18.02 12.12
N ILE A 167 -17.50 -17.34 13.26
CA ILE A 167 -16.42 -16.95 14.17
C ILE A 167 -16.26 -17.91 15.35
N GLY A 168 -17.00 -19.03 15.33
CA GLY A 168 -16.85 -20.12 16.33
C GLY A 168 -17.41 -19.79 17.72
N LEU A 169 -18.39 -18.87 17.80
CA LEU A 169 -19.15 -18.55 19.01
C LEU A 169 -20.57 -19.09 18.92
#